data_debd91ae2c8a0cb9379c39bb1c5936a0
#
_entry.id   debd91ae2c8a0cb9379c39bb1c5936a0
#
_cell.length_a   1.000
_cell.length_b   1.000
_cell.length_c   1.000
_cell.angle_alpha   90.00
_cell.angle_beta   90.00
_cell.angle_gamma   90.00
#
_symmetry.space_group_name_H-M   'P 1'
#
loop_
_entity.id
_entity.type
_entity.pdbx_description
1 polymer ?
#
loop_
_entity_poly.entity_id
_entity_poly.type
_entity_poly.pdbx_seq_one_letter_code
_entity_poly.pdbx_strand_id
1 'polypeptide(L)'
;MNNKWVIKLKDSKTSTVFSELSLLEKLKRIVHYFVTVIMYSVMLIMIIVFLVIFVNFIDQSKNLKKGIQKPSLVSAYTIVSPSMVPNINVLDVIITTRVSDPSKIKVGDVITFNSTDYRSSGVTVTHRVNKIEKTSDGKYLFTTKGDANNTEDATRQPFSSIYGKVLIRIPKLGYIQYILSSVMGWVCLIIIPTVVIIGLDIIKIIKTIKNDSNVKSKISQKPKAAKIKKQSRKKIETKKERSSYKR
;
A
#
# COMPACT_ATOMS: atom_id res chain seq x y z
N MET A 1 60.02 24.27 5.31
CA MET A 1 58.71 24.83 4.87
C MET A 1 57.74 23.68 4.62
N ASN A 2 56.53 23.77 5.20
CA ASN A 2 55.28 23.18 4.82
C ASN A 2 54.84 21.77 5.23
N ASN A 3 54.79 21.51 6.54
CA ASN A 3 53.91 20.45 7.04
C ASN A 3 52.51 20.96 7.48
N LYS A 4 52.33 22.27 7.57
CA LYS A 4 51.08 22.89 8.06
C LYS A 4 49.91 22.77 7.09
N TRP A 5 50.16 22.77 5.79
CA TRP A 5 49.12 22.68 4.76
C TRP A 5 48.57 21.27 4.57
N VAL A 6 49.42 20.24 4.72
CA VAL A 6 49.02 18.82 4.59
C VAL A 6 48.11 18.41 5.75
N ILE A 7 48.39 18.91 6.96
CA ILE A 7 47.54 18.64 8.13
C ILE A 7 46.15 19.30 7.97
N LYS A 8 46.12 20.57 7.49
CA LYS A 8 44.88 21.32 7.31
C LYS A 8 43.95 20.69 6.23
N LEU A 9 44.50 20.10 5.17
CA LEU A 9 43.74 19.40 4.13
C LEU A 9 43.23 18.03 4.62
N LYS A 10 43.98 17.38 5.52
CA LYS A 10 43.57 16.09 6.09
C LYS A 10 42.40 16.26 7.08
N ASP A 11 42.44 17.35 7.88
CA ASP A 11 41.37 17.65 8.83
C ASP A 11 40.09 18.09 8.14
N SER A 12 40.16 18.84 7.02
CA SER A 12 38.97 19.23 6.27
C SER A 12 38.27 18.04 5.57
N LYS A 13 39.03 17.10 5.01
CA LYS A 13 38.46 15.89 4.42
C LYS A 13 37.85 14.93 5.45
N THR A 14 38.46 14.84 6.64
CA THR A 14 37.89 14.03 7.72
C THR A 14 36.63 14.65 8.29
N SER A 15 36.58 15.99 8.46
CA SER A 15 35.35 16.66 8.95
C SER A 15 34.18 16.55 7.98
N THR A 16 34.40 16.63 6.66
CA THR A 16 33.36 16.46 5.67
C THR A 16 32.83 15.01 5.64
N VAL A 17 33.70 14.01 5.73
CA VAL A 17 33.29 12.60 5.80
C VAL A 17 32.51 12.29 7.06
N PHE A 18 32.89 12.86 8.21
CA PHE A 18 32.12 12.72 9.46
C PHE A 18 30.76 13.41 9.40
N SER A 19 30.67 14.57 8.76
CA SER A 19 29.37 15.26 8.57
C SER A 19 28.44 14.50 7.63
N GLU A 20 28.94 13.94 6.54
CA GLU A 20 28.14 13.10 5.63
C GLU A 20 27.67 11.79 6.30
N LEU A 21 28.52 11.12 7.08
CA LEU A 21 28.13 9.96 7.87
C LEU A 21 27.03 10.28 8.87
N SER A 22 27.10 11.43 9.55
CA SER A 22 26.06 11.87 10.48
C SER A 22 24.74 12.20 9.81
N LEU A 23 24.76 12.76 8.60
CA LEU A 23 23.59 13.02 7.78
C LEU A 23 22.92 11.72 7.31
N LEU A 24 23.72 10.75 6.86
CA LEU A 24 23.22 9.44 6.44
C LEU A 24 22.54 8.67 7.60
N GLU A 25 23.11 8.75 8.80
CA GLU A 25 22.50 8.15 9.99
C GLU A 25 21.20 8.83 10.39
N LYS A 26 21.12 10.16 10.30
CA LYS A 26 19.87 10.91 10.52
C LYS A 26 18.82 10.54 9.49
N LEU A 27 19.21 10.46 8.21
CA LEU A 27 18.31 10.07 7.12
C LEU A 27 17.77 8.64 7.32
N LYS A 28 18.64 7.70 7.69
CA LYS A 28 18.22 6.32 8.02
C LYS A 28 17.20 6.28 9.16
N ARG A 29 17.39 7.07 10.21
CA ARG A 29 16.42 7.17 11.31
C ARG A 29 15.08 7.76 10.88
N ILE A 30 15.10 8.82 10.05
CA ILE A 30 13.88 9.43 9.51
C ILE A 30 13.11 8.40 8.64
N VAL A 31 13.81 7.72 7.73
CA VAL A 31 13.22 6.69 6.87
C VAL A 31 12.65 5.54 7.71
N HIS A 32 13.40 5.07 8.71
CA HIS A 32 12.92 4.02 9.62
C HIS A 32 11.67 4.44 10.37
N TYR A 33 11.64 5.66 10.94
CA TYR A 33 10.46 6.21 11.62
C TYR A 33 9.26 6.30 10.66
N PHE A 34 9.47 6.80 9.44
CA PHE A 34 8.42 6.91 8.43
C PHE A 34 7.85 5.54 8.03
N VAL A 35 8.71 4.56 7.79
CA VAL A 35 8.29 3.17 7.52
C VAL A 35 7.52 2.58 8.69
N THR A 36 7.97 2.84 9.91
CA THR A 36 7.30 2.36 11.13
C THR A 36 5.90 2.98 11.28
N VAL A 37 5.76 4.28 11.04
CA VAL A 37 4.45 4.97 11.08
C VAL A 37 3.51 4.39 10.01
N ILE A 38 3.98 4.18 8.78
CA ILE A 38 3.19 3.55 7.72
C ILE A 38 2.74 2.14 8.15
N MET A 39 3.64 1.34 8.70
CA MET A 39 3.33 -0.03 9.14
C MET A 39 2.23 -0.05 10.21
N TYR A 40 2.32 0.83 11.23
CA TYR A 40 1.27 0.95 12.23
C TYR A 40 -0.04 1.49 11.68
N SER A 41 0.00 2.42 10.72
CA SER A 41 -1.19 2.93 10.04
C SER A 41 -1.90 1.83 9.24
N VAL A 42 -1.16 1.01 8.52
CA VAL A 42 -1.71 -0.14 7.79
C VAL A 42 -2.31 -1.16 8.76
N MET A 43 -1.61 -1.46 9.86
CA MET A 43 -2.13 -2.37 10.89
C MET A 43 -3.43 -1.85 11.51
N LEU A 44 -3.51 -0.55 11.80
CA LEU A 44 -4.73 0.07 12.33
C LEU A 44 -5.89 -0.04 11.34
N ILE A 45 -5.65 0.25 10.05
CA ILE A 45 -6.66 0.10 8.99
C ILE A 45 -7.15 -1.34 8.91
N MET A 46 -6.24 -2.32 8.95
CA MET A 46 -6.60 -3.75 8.94
C MET A 46 -7.48 -4.13 10.14
N ILE A 47 -7.18 -3.62 11.32
CA ILE A 47 -8.00 -3.85 12.52
C ILE A 47 -9.40 -3.26 12.34
N ILE A 48 -9.51 -2.02 11.82
CA ILE A 48 -10.79 -1.37 11.56
C ILE A 48 -11.63 -2.18 10.55
N VAL A 49 -11.01 -2.59 9.44
CA VAL A 49 -11.67 -3.42 8.42
C VAL A 49 -12.14 -4.74 9.02
N PHE A 50 -11.30 -5.40 9.81
CA PHE A 50 -11.66 -6.64 10.50
C PHE A 50 -12.86 -6.44 11.45
N LEU A 51 -12.86 -5.37 12.23
CA LEU A 51 -13.97 -5.05 13.13
C LEU A 51 -15.27 -4.81 12.36
N VAL A 52 -15.23 -4.09 11.25
CA VAL A 52 -16.41 -3.87 10.40
C VAL A 52 -16.94 -5.21 9.86
N ILE A 53 -16.07 -6.06 9.32
CA ILE A 53 -16.46 -7.40 8.84
C ILE A 53 -17.05 -8.22 9.98
N PHE A 54 -16.42 -8.22 11.15
CA PHE A 54 -16.85 -8.99 12.31
C PHE A 54 -18.24 -8.54 12.82
N VAL A 55 -18.47 -7.22 12.92
CA VAL A 55 -19.78 -6.67 13.31
C VAL A 55 -20.86 -7.03 12.29
N ASN A 56 -20.56 -6.93 10.99
CA ASN A 56 -21.49 -7.37 9.94
C ASN A 56 -21.77 -8.87 10.04
N PHE A 57 -20.77 -9.69 10.30
CA PHE A 57 -20.94 -11.15 10.47
C PHE A 57 -21.86 -11.49 11.66
N ILE A 58 -21.68 -10.82 12.80
CA ILE A 58 -22.57 -11.00 13.96
C ILE A 58 -24.01 -10.61 13.64
N ASP A 59 -24.20 -9.44 12.97
CA ASP A 59 -25.53 -8.96 12.61
C ASP A 59 -26.22 -9.93 11.65
N GLN A 60 -25.52 -10.39 10.62
CA GLN A 60 -26.04 -11.38 9.68
C GLN A 60 -26.38 -12.70 10.36
N SER A 61 -25.54 -13.21 11.23
CA SER A 61 -25.77 -14.45 11.97
C SER A 61 -27.03 -14.37 12.84
N LYS A 62 -27.27 -13.23 13.47
CA LYS A 62 -28.48 -12.99 14.27
C LYS A 62 -29.73 -12.91 13.39
N ASN A 63 -29.65 -12.27 12.24
CA ASN A 63 -30.76 -12.14 11.32
C ASN A 63 -31.13 -13.48 10.67
N LEU A 64 -30.15 -14.29 10.25
CA LEU A 64 -30.36 -15.63 9.70
C LEU A 64 -31.05 -16.55 10.71
N LYS A 65 -30.64 -16.54 11.98
CA LYS A 65 -31.30 -17.31 13.05
C LYS A 65 -32.77 -16.95 13.24
N LYS A 66 -33.14 -15.71 12.88
CA LYS A 66 -34.52 -15.20 12.94
C LYS A 66 -35.29 -15.37 11.62
N GLY A 67 -34.68 -15.98 10.60
CA GLY A 67 -35.27 -16.11 9.25
C GLY A 67 -35.43 -14.78 8.52
N ILE A 68 -34.73 -13.72 8.94
CA ILE A 68 -34.86 -12.37 8.39
C ILE A 68 -33.68 -12.12 7.44
N GLN A 69 -33.95 -11.95 6.16
CA GLN A 69 -32.95 -11.49 5.18
C GLN A 69 -32.89 -9.95 5.19
N LYS A 70 -31.91 -9.41 5.88
CA LYS A 70 -31.63 -7.97 5.86
C LYS A 70 -30.28 -7.68 5.20
N PRO A 71 -30.13 -6.52 4.52
CA PRO A 71 -28.84 -6.08 4.04
C PRO A 71 -27.84 -5.92 5.22
N SER A 72 -26.53 -6.01 4.92
CA SER A 72 -25.48 -5.76 5.90
C SER A 72 -25.60 -4.35 6.49
N LEU A 73 -25.11 -4.18 7.73
CA LEU A 73 -25.12 -2.87 8.39
C LEU A 73 -24.31 -1.85 7.57
N VAL A 74 -23.16 -2.27 7.08
CA VAL A 74 -22.30 -1.49 6.20
C VAL A 74 -21.95 -2.34 4.99
N SER A 75 -22.07 -1.78 3.81
CA SER A 75 -21.71 -2.45 2.55
C SER A 75 -20.90 -1.52 1.66
N ALA A 76 -20.02 -2.11 0.86
CA ALA A 76 -19.26 -1.38 -0.15
C ALA A 76 -19.67 -1.89 -1.55
N TYR A 77 -19.88 -0.97 -2.47
CA TYR A 77 -20.23 -1.29 -3.86
C TYR A 77 -19.33 -0.50 -4.81
N THR A 78 -18.83 -1.18 -5.84
CA THR A 78 -18.11 -0.53 -6.93
C THR A 78 -19.10 -0.13 -8.02
N ILE A 79 -19.07 1.12 -8.43
CA ILE A 79 -19.94 1.66 -9.48
C ILE A 79 -19.42 1.23 -10.84
N VAL A 80 -20.28 0.58 -11.61
CA VAL A 80 -19.93 0.02 -12.93
C VAL A 80 -20.63 0.72 -14.10
N SER A 81 -21.58 1.62 -13.81
CA SER A 81 -22.33 2.38 -14.83
C SER A 81 -22.18 3.88 -14.67
N PRO A 82 -22.32 4.68 -15.73
CA PRO A 82 -22.17 6.14 -15.67
C PRO A 82 -23.44 6.88 -15.23
N SER A 83 -24.49 6.18 -14.78
CA SER A 83 -25.80 6.79 -14.47
C SER A 83 -25.76 7.88 -13.37
N MET A 84 -24.73 7.90 -12.56
CA MET A 84 -24.55 8.86 -11.45
C MET A 84 -23.50 9.94 -11.70
N VAL A 85 -22.97 10.02 -12.92
CA VAL A 85 -22.02 11.08 -13.33
C VAL A 85 -22.74 12.45 -13.31
N PRO A 86 -22.07 13.54 -12.88
CA PRO A 86 -20.65 13.64 -12.48
C PRO A 86 -20.40 13.36 -10.99
N ASN A 87 -21.46 13.18 -10.19
CA ASN A 87 -21.34 13.08 -8.75
C ASN A 87 -20.64 11.77 -8.30
N ILE A 88 -20.95 10.66 -8.95
CA ILE A 88 -20.33 9.37 -8.70
C ILE A 88 -19.93 8.79 -10.06
N ASN A 89 -18.64 8.50 -10.23
CA ASN A 89 -18.10 8.03 -11.51
C ASN A 89 -17.94 6.50 -11.52
N VAL A 90 -17.77 5.97 -12.73
CA VAL A 90 -17.43 4.55 -12.91
C VAL A 90 -16.11 4.25 -12.20
N LEU A 91 -16.03 3.09 -11.54
CA LEU A 91 -14.94 2.64 -10.68
C LEU A 91 -14.73 3.45 -9.40
N ASP A 92 -15.70 4.30 -9.01
CA ASP A 92 -15.75 4.77 -7.63
C ASP A 92 -16.31 3.65 -6.73
N VAL A 93 -15.87 3.63 -5.48
CA VAL A 93 -16.45 2.78 -4.44
C VAL A 93 -17.32 3.64 -3.55
N ILE A 94 -18.54 3.21 -3.31
CA ILE A 94 -19.44 3.82 -2.34
C ILE A 94 -19.57 2.94 -1.12
N ILE A 95 -19.59 3.59 0.05
CA ILE A 95 -19.93 2.94 1.32
C ILE A 95 -21.36 3.29 1.66
N THR A 96 -22.17 2.27 1.86
CA THR A 96 -23.58 2.41 2.24
C THR A 96 -23.82 1.93 3.65
N THR A 97 -24.78 2.52 4.34
CA THR A 97 -25.29 2.02 5.61
C THR A 97 -26.74 1.62 5.48
N ARG A 98 -27.11 0.52 6.13
CA ARG A 98 -28.49 0.06 6.21
C ARG A 98 -29.34 1.10 6.94
N VAL A 99 -30.47 1.44 6.36
CA VAL A 99 -31.50 2.28 6.99
C VAL A 99 -32.55 1.37 7.62
N SER A 100 -32.86 1.58 8.89
CA SER A 100 -33.87 0.77 9.61
C SER A 100 -35.26 1.35 9.54
N ASP A 101 -35.39 2.63 9.25
CA ASP A 101 -36.65 3.36 9.18
C ASP A 101 -36.75 4.16 7.87
N PRO A 102 -37.76 3.88 7.04
CA PRO A 102 -37.95 4.54 5.75
C PRO A 102 -38.06 6.08 5.86
N SER A 103 -38.53 6.61 6.98
CA SER A 103 -38.66 8.07 7.21
C SER A 103 -37.29 8.79 7.29
N LYS A 104 -36.21 8.07 7.50
CA LYS A 104 -34.84 8.62 7.51
C LYS A 104 -34.25 8.85 6.12
N ILE A 105 -34.92 8.33 5.08
CA ILE A 105 -34.55 8.60 3.70
C ILE A 105 -35.24 9.86 3.25
N LYS A 106 -34.47 10.80 2.70
CA LYS A 106 -34.97 12.10 2.22
C LYS A 106 -34.82 12.23 0.72
N VAL A 107 -35.60 13.11 0.12
CA VAL A 107 -35.37 13.52 -1.28
C VAL A 107 -33.96 14.12 -1.39
N GLY A 108 -33.25 13.73 -2.43
CA GLY A 108 -31.82 14.07 -2.66
C GLY A 108 -30.83 13.05 -2.10
N ASP A 109 -31.23 12.14 -1.22
CA ASP A 109 -30.35 11.07 -0.75
C ASP A 109 -30.00 10.09 -1.89
N VAL A 110 -28.78 9.59 -1.89
CA VAL A 110 -28.37 8.51 -2.81
C VAL A 110 -28.56 7.19 -2.09
N ILE A 111 -29.33 6.30 -2.69
CA ILE A 111 -29.62 4.98 -2.14
C ILE A 111 -29.16 3.88 -3.09
N THR A 112 -28.75 2.76 -2.51
CA THR A 112 -28.45 1.52 -3.24
C THR A 112 -29.55 0.52 -2.95
N PHE A 113 -30.12 -0.07 -3.99
CA PHE A 113 -31.26 -0.96 -3.91
C PHE A 113 -31.18 -2.10 -4.92
N ASN A 114 -31.94 -3.16 -4.66
CA ASN A 114 -32.18 -4.20 -5.63
C ASN A 114 -33.31 -3.74 -6.56
N SER A 115 -33.00 -3.58 -7.85
CA SER A 115 -34.01 -3.12 -8.82
C SER A 115 -35.19 -4.09 -8.89
N THR A 116 -36.40 -3.53 -8.80
CA THR A 116 -37.65 -4.26 -9.01
C THR A 116 -38.22 -4.09 -10.43
N ASP A 117 -37.50 -3.34 -11.28
CA ASP A 117 -37.84 -3.18 -12.67
C ASP A 117 -37.63 -4.53 -13.42
N TYR A 118 -38.58 -4.93 -14.25
CA TYR A 118 -38.53 -6.21 -14.98
C TYR A 118 -37.30 -6.35 -15.89
N ARG A 119 -36.75 -5.21 -16.39
CA ARG A 119 -35.54 -5.18 -17.25
C ARG A 119 -34.25 -5.34 -16.48
N SER A 120 -34.23 -4.98 -15.21
CA SER A 120 -33.08 -4.98 -14.34
C SER A 120 -33.34 -5.66 -12.99
N SER A 121 -34.32 -6.54 -12.94
CA SER A 121 -34.67 -7.26 -11.71
C SER A 121 -33.49 -8.06 -11.18
N GLY A 122 -33.21 -7.89 -9.90
CA GLY A 122 -32.07 -8.53 -9.25
C GLY A 122 -30.73 -7.78 -9.39
N VAL A 123 -30.68 -6.73 -10.23
CA VAL A 123 -29.47 -5.90 -10.37
C VAL A 123 -29.41 -4.89 -9.24
N THR A 124 -28.24 -4.74 -8.63
CA THR A 124 -27.98 -3.68 -7.65
C THR A 124 -27.77 -2.37 -8.36
N VAL A 125 -28.64 -1.38 -8.05
CA VAL A 125 -28.63 -0.05 -8.64
C VAL A 125 -28.37 0.99 -7.55
N THR A 126 -27.67 2.05 -7.90
CA THR A 126 -27.45 3.21 -7.01
C THR A 126 -27.91 4.45 -7.73
N HIS A 127 -28.99 5.05 -7.23
CA HIS A 127 -29.59 6.28 -7.79
C HIS A 127 -29.99 7.25 -6.68
N ARG A 128 -30.32 8.47 -7.08
CA ARG A 128 -30.78 9.53 -6.17
C ARG A 128 -32.29 9.48 -6.00
N VAL A 129 -32.76 9.63 -4.78
CA VAL A 129 -34.18 9.75 -4.45
C VAL A 129 -34.67 11.09 -5.00
N ASN A 130 -35.65 11.02 -5.92
CA ASN A 130 -36.28 12.20 -6.52
C ASN A 130 -37.64 12.53 -5.86
N LYS A 131 -38.43 11.48 -5.53
CA LYS A 131 -39.72 11.62 -4.85
C LYS A 131 -39.90 10.52 -3.81
N ILE A 132 -40.67 10.82 -2.79
CA ILE A 132 -41.06 9.87 -1.75
C ILE A 132 -42.59 9.96 -1.63
N GLU A 133 -43.23 8.83 -1.77
CA GLU A 133 -44.69 8.70 -1.62
C GLU A 133 -45.00 7.75 -0.47
N LYS A 134 -46.01 8.06 0.29
CA LYS A 134 -46.54 7.18 1.32
C LYS A 134 -47.89 6.69 0.84
N THR A 135 -48.06 5.40 0.67
CA THR A 135 -49.32 4.78 0.26
C THR A 135 -50.36 4.85 1.38
N SER A 136 -51.63 4.64 1.05
CA SER A 136 -52.73 4.53 2.03
C SER A 136 -52.47 3.51 3.12
N ASP A 137 -51.73 2.41 2.79
CA ASP A 137 -51.31 1.35 3.73
C ASP A 137 -50.11 1.76 4.59
N GLY A 138 -49.68 3.02 4.51
CA GLY A 138 -48.52 3.50 5.27
C GLY A 138 -47.15 3.09 4.76
N LYS A 139 -47.05 2.40 3.61
CA LYS A 139 -45.78 1.98 3.01
C LYS A 139 -45.13 3.12 2.25
N TYR A 140 -43.81 3.16 2.29
CA TYR A 140 -43.02 4.15 1.55
C TYR A 140 -42.60 3.56 0.18
N LEU A 141 -42.80 4.38 -0.85
CA LEU A 141 -42.31 4.14 -2.22
C LEU A 141 -41.37 5.26 -2.62
N PHE A 142 -40.25 4.90 -3.19
CA PHE A 142 -39.20 5.83 -3.57
C PHE A 142 -39.08 5.86 -5.09
N THR A 143 -39.30 7.02 -5.69
CA THR A 143 -38.98 7.27 -7.10
C THR A 143 -37.52 7.72 -7.17
N THR A 144 -36.71 7.02 -7.90
CA THR A 144 -35.28 7.28 -8.04
C THR A 144 -34.94 7.76 -9.43
N LYS A 145 -33.75 8.42 -9.53
CA LYS A 145 -33.22 8.89 -10.81
C LYS A 145 -31.69 8.88 -10.76
N GLY A 146 -31.04 8.39 -11.79
CA GLY A 146 -29.61 8.56 -12.00
C GLY A 146 -29.30 10.03 -12.29
N ASP A 147 -28.20 10.56 -11.70
CA ASP A 147 -27.82 11.96 -11.88
C ASP A 147 -27.56 12.32 -13.35
N ALA A 148 -27.07 11.38 -14.15
CA ALA A 148 -26.84 11.53 -15.58
C ALA A 148 -28.07 11.18 -16.45
N ASN A 149 -29.12 10.62 -15.87
CA ASN A 149 -30.29 10.20 -16.64
C ASN A 149 -31.22 11.40 -16.93
N ASN A 150 -31.88 11.39 -18.08
CA ASN A 150 -32.87 12.44 -18.41
C ASN A 150 -34.20 12.22 -17.69
N THR A 151 -34.58 10.98 -17.41
CA THR A 151 -35.86 10.58 -16.84
C THR A 151 -35.71 9.88 -15.50
N GLU A 152 -36.75 9.89 -14.70
CA GLU A 152 -36.89 9.06 -13.50
C GLU A 152 -36.90 7.58 -13.87
N ASP A 153 -36.55 6.72 -12.93
CA ASP A 153 -36.65 5.29 -13.07
C ASP A 153 -38.13 4.89 -13.22
N ALA A 154 -38.41 3.96 -14.16
CA ALA A 154 -39.78 3.59 -14.50
C ALA A 154 -40.54 2.97 -13.31
N THR A 155 -39.84 2.26 -12.45
CA THR A 155 -40.43 1.53 -11.32
C THR A 155 -40.08 2.18 -10.00
N ARG A 156 -41.08 2.45 -9.17
CA ARG A 156 -40.90 2.92 -7.80
C ARG A 156 -40.36 1.81 -6.92
N GLN A 157 -39.40 2.13 -6.11
CA GLN A 157 -38.73 1.14 -5.25
C GLN A 157 -39.39 1.07 -3.88
N PRO A 158 -39.87 -0.11 -3.44
CA PRO A 158 -40.35 -0.27 -2.07
C PRO A 158 -39.18 -0.24 -1.08
N PHE A 159 -39.43 0.12 0.16
CA PHE A 159 -38.39 0.15 1.19
C PHE A 159 -37.67 -1.19 1.38
N SER A 160 -38.39 -2.31 1.17
CA SER A 160 -37.84 -3.66 1.28
C SER A 160 -36.72 -3.98 0.26
N SER A 161 -36.70 -3.27 -0.88
CA SER A 161 -35.64 -3.45 -1.89
C SER A 161 -34.38 -2.64 -1.59
N ILE A 162 -34.43 -1.71 -0.62
CA ILE A 162 -33.32 -0.81 -0.34
C ILE A 162 -32.28 -1.50 0.53
N TYR A 163 -31.06 -1.55 0.02
CA TYR A 163 -29.90 -2.08 0.75
C TYR A 163 -29.33 -1.04 1.74
N GLY A 164 -29.31 0.23 1.37
CA GLY A 164 -28.83 1.26 2.23
C GLY A 164 -28.72 2.64 1.57
N LYS A 165 -28.38 3.63 2.38
CA LYS A 165 -28.07 4.99 1.97
C LYS A 165 -26.56 5.16 1.85
N VAL A 166 -26.11 5.83 0.80
CA VAL A 166 -24.72 6.15 0.57
C VAL A 166 -24.24 7.17 1.58
N LEU A 167 -23.17 6.83 2.30
CA LEU A 167 -22.52 7.72 3.27
C LEU A 167 -21.31 8.43 2.67
N ILE A 168 -20.45 7.66 2.01
CA ILE A 168 -19.14 8.11 1.52
C ILE A 168 -18.92 7.55 0.12
N ARG A 169 -18.33 8.38 -0.72
CA ARG A 169 -17.77 8.01 -2.01
C ARG A 169 -16.25 8.04 -1.91
N ILE A 170 -15.59 7.00 -2.36
CA ILE A 170 -14.13 6.90 -2.47
C ILE A 170 -13.79 6.85 -3.95
N PRO A 171 -13.26 7.97 -4.50
CA PRO A 171 -12.98 8.07 -5.92
C PRO A 171 -11.94 7.03 -6.36
N LYS A 172 -12.19 6.39 -7.50
CA LYS A 172 -11.25 5.49 -8.19
C LYS A 172 -10.76 4.28 -7.41
N LEU A 173 -11.27 4.01 -6.21
CA LEU A 173 -10.87 2.85 -5.41
C LEU A 173 -11.22 1.52 -6.11
N GLY A 174 -12.25 1.51 -6.93
CA GLY A 174 -12.67 0.36 -7.73
C GLY A 174 -11.63 -0.11 -8.76
N TYR A 175 -10.68 0.75 -9.17
CA TYR A 175 -9.56 0.32 -10.01
C TYR A 175 -8.73 -0.78 -9.33
N ILE A 176 -8.56 -0.70 -8.02
CA ILE A 176 -7.84 -1.73 -7.26
C ILE A 176 -8.60 -3.06 -7.38
N GLN A 177 -9.90 -3.05 -7.17
CA GLN A 177 -10.74 -4.24 -7.34
C GLN A 177 -10.68 -4.76 -8.78
N TYR A 178 -10.75 -3.88 -9.77
CA TYR A 178 -10.66 -4.25 -11.19
C TYR A 178 -9.33 -4.95 -11.51
N ILE A 179 -8.20 -4.41 -11.03
CA ILE A 179 -6.87 -5.00 -11.21
C ILE A 179 -6.81 -6.36 -10.50
N LEU A 180 -7.25 -6.43 -9.24
CA LEU A 180 -7.24 -7.68 -8.45
C LEU A 180 -8.18 -8.75 -9.00
N SER A 181 -9.23 -8.38 -9.74
CA SER A 181 -10.16 -9.33 -10.38
C SER A 181 -9.64 -9.84 -11.72
N SER A 182 -8.58 -9.23 -12.27
CA SER A 182 -8.00 -9.65 -13.54
C SER A 182 -6.86 -10.64 -13.35
N VAL A 183 -6.77 -11.65 -14.23
CA VAL A 183 -5.64 -12.62 -14.24
C VAL A 183 -4.31 -11.87 -14.40
N MET A 184 -4.26 -10.87 -15.28
CA MET A 184 -3.07 -10.06 -15.51
C MET A 184 -2.65 -9.27 -14.25
N GLY A 185 -3.62 -8.78 -13.47
CA GLY A 185 -3.34 -8.11 -12.19
C GLY A 185 -2.66 -9.03 -11.18
N TRP A 186 -3.11 -10.27 -11.04
CA TRP A 186 -2.46 -11.28 -10.18
C TRP A 186 -1.06 -11.63 -10.67
N VAL A 187 -0.88 -11.82 -11.98
CA VAL A 187 0.42 -12.09 -12.58
C VAL A 187 1.41 -10.95 -12.25
N CYS A 188 1.01 -9.71 -12.46
CA CYS A 188 1.86 -8.55 -12.11
C CYS A 188 2.13 -8.46 -10.61
N LEU A 189 1.14 -8.71 -9.75
CA LEU A 189 1.27 -8.64 -8.30
C LEU A 189 2.28 -9.66 -7.74
N ILE A 190 2.38 -10.83 -8.38
CA ILE A 190 3.29 -11.90 -7.96
C ILE A 190 4.66 -11.75 -8.64
N ILE A 191 4.68 -11.54 -9.95
CA ILE A 191 5.94 -11.53 -10.73
C ILE A 191 6.81 -10.32 -10.39
N ILE A 192 6.22 -9.11 -10.30
CA ILE A 192 7.01 -7.90 -10.06
C ILE A 192 7.80 -7.95 -8.75
N PRO A 193 7.20 -8.21 -7.57
CA PRO A 193 7.97 -8.31 -6.33
C PRO A 193 8.96 -9.48 -6.34
N THR A 194 8.61 -10.61 -6.97
CA THR A 194 9.51 -11.76 -7.07
C THR A 194 10.77 -11.41 -7.87
N VAL A 195 10.64 -10.77 -9.02
CA VAL A 195 11.77 -10.33 -9.85
C VAL A 195 12.63 -9.31 -9.10
N VAL A 196 12.01 -8.38 -8.37
CA VAL A 196 12.74 -7.40 -7.55
C VAL A 196 13.55 -8.10 -6.45
N ILE A 197 12.96 -9.04 -5.72
CA ILE A 197 13.64 -9.78 -4.65
C ILE A 197 14.82 -10.56 -5.22
N ILE A 198 14.61 -11.34 -6.29
CA ILE A 198 15.67 -12.10 -6.95
C ILE A 198 16.79 -11.16 -7.43
N GLY A 199 16.45 -10.04 -8.05
CA GLY A 199 17.42 -9.04 -8.50
C GLY A 199 18.29 -8.49 -7.35
N LEU A 200 17.66 -8.16 -6.23
CA LEU A 200 18.36 -7.68 -5.03
C LEU A 200 19.28 -8.76 -4.44
N ASP A 201 18.87 -10.01 -4.44
CA ASP A 201 19.68 -11.11 -3.94
C ASP A 201 20.88 -11.41 -4.85
N ILE A 202 20.69 -11.37 -6.16
CA ILE A 202 21.80 -11.47 -7.13
C ILE A 202 22.84 -10.36 -6.88
N ILE A 203 22.40 -9.11 -6.69
CA ILE A 203 23.29 -7.99 -6.39
C ILE A 203 24.07 -8.22 -5.08
N LYS A 204 23.42 -8.75 -4.03
CA LYS A 204 24.09 -9.10 -2.78
C LYS A 204 25.16 -10.17 -2.98
N ILE A 205 24.84 -11.25 -3.72
CA ILE A 205 25.76 -12.34 -4.02
C ILE A 205 26.98 -11.82 -4.77
N ILE A 206 26.79 -11.02 -5.83
CA ILE A 206 27.90 -10.42 -6.60
C ILE A 206 28.80 -9.56 -5.70
N LYS A 207 28.21 -8.73 -4.82
CA LYS A 207 28.98 -7.91 -3.87
C LYS A 207 29.79 -8.76 -2.89
N THR A 208 29.23 -9.85 -2.39
CA THR A 208 29.91 -10.77 -1.48
C THR A 208 31.09 -11.45 -2.17
N ILE A 209 30.91 -12.01 -3.37
CA ILE A 209 31.98 -12.64 -4.15
C ILE A 209 33.12 -11.64 -4.44
N LYS A 210 32.79 -10.40 -4.81
CA LYS A 210 33.77 -9.35 -5.08
C LYS A 210 34.57 -8.97 -3.81
N ASN A 211 33.92 -8.96 -2.66
CA ASN A 211 34.56 -8.68 -1.37
C ASN A 211 35.51 -9.84 -0.99
N ASP A 212 35.07 -11.07 -1.13
CA ASP A 212 35.89 -12.26 -0.82
C ASP A 212 37.10 -12.36 -1.73
N SER A 213 36.97 -12.04 -3.02
CA SER A 213 38.12 -12.00 -3.95
C SER A 213 39.13 -10.91 -3.57
N ASN A 214 38.69 -9.75 -3.14
CA ASN A 214 39.54 -8.67 -2.66
C ASN A 214 40.26 -9.02 -1.34
N VAL A 215 39.59 -9.76 -0.44
CA VAL A 215 40.20 -10.22 0.82
C VAL A 215 41.26 -11.31 0.51
N LYS A 216 40.96 -12.27 -0.36
CA LYS A 216 41.94 -13.33 -0.77
C LYS A 216 43.17 -12.73 -1.45
N SER A 217 43.01 -11.72 -2.32
CA SER A 217 44.14 -11.05 -2.97
C SER A 217 45.05 -10.30 -1.97
N LYS A 218 44.47 -9.65 -0.97
CA LYS A 218 45.22 -8.97 0.10
C LYS A 218 45.97 -9.96 1.00
N ILE A 219 45.37 -11.11 1.31
CA ILE A 219 46.01 -12.17 2.13
C ILE A 219 47.15 -12.80 1.35
N SER A 220 46.99 -13.05 0.04
CA SER A 220 48.07 -13.63 -0.81
C SER A 220 49.25 -12.70 -0.98
N GLN A 221 49.13 -11.39 -0.92
CA GLN A 221 50.20 -10.42 -1.05
C GLN A 221 50.98 -10.20 0.27
N LYS A 222 50.34 -10.40 1.43
CA LYS A 222 50.98 -10.19 2.75
C LYS A 222 52.21 -11.08 3.02
N PRO A 223 52.21 -12.42 2.71
CA PRO A 223 53.37 -13.28 2.95
C PRO A 223 54.56 -13.01 2.01
N LYS A 224 54.30 -12.52 0.78
CA LYS A 224 55.40 -12.15 -0.14
C LYS A 224 56.14 -10.91 0.32
N ALA A 225 55.44 -9.88 0.76
CA ALA A 225 56.05 -8.64 1.29
C ALA A 225 56.83 -8.89 2.60
N ALA A 226 56.36 -9.77 3.46
CA ALA A 226 57.06 -10.15 4.70
C ALA A 226 58.34 -10.95 4.41
N LYS A 227 58.36 -11.87 3.40
CA LYS A 227 59.55 -12.60 2.96
C LYS A 227 60.61 -11.68 2.34
N ILE A 228 60.20 -10.73 1.50
CA ILE A 228 61.10 -9.76 0.89
C ILE A 228 61.77 -8.87 1.95
N LYS A 229 60.99 -8.38 2.95
CA LYS A 229 61.51 -7.55 4.03
C LYS A 229 62.48 -8.31 4.97
N LYS A 230 62.26 -9.60 5.16
CA LYS A 230 63.16 -10.50 5.94
C LYS A 230 64.45 -10.81 5.20
N GLN A 231 64.41 -10.98 3.88
CA GLN A 231 65.60 -11.18 3.04
C GLN A 231 66.46 -9.91 2.92
N SER A 232 65.85 -8.72 2.79
CA SER A 232 66.57 -7.46 2.71
C SER A 232 67.27 -7.13 4.05
N ARG A 233 66.61 -7.41 5.20
CA ARG A 233 67.26 -7.26 6.53
C ARG A 233 68.46 -8.19 6.71
N LYS A 234 68.32 -9.47 6.34
CA LYS A 234 69.44 -10.43 6.41
C LYS A 234 70.65 -10.01 5.54
N LYS A 235 70.33 -9.44 4.35
CA LYS A 235 71.39 -8.98 3.42
C LYS A 235 72.12 -7.71 3.94
N ILE A 236 71.43 -6.88 4.73
CA ILE A 236 72.02 -5.69 5.37
C ILE A 236 72.89 -6.10 6.58
N GLU A 237 72.44 -7.05 7.41
CA GLU A 237 73.19 -7.59 8.53
C GLU A 237 74.52 -8.27 8.09
N THR A 238 74.46 -9.17 7.08
CA THR A 238 75.65 -9.83 6.53
C THR A 238 76.62 -8.83 5.87
N LYS A 239 76.12 -7.72 5.33
CA LYS A 239 77.00 -6.67 4.79
C LYS A 239 77.69 -5.83 5.89
N LYS A 240 77.03 -5.62 7.02
CA LYS A 240 77.61 -4.95 8.21
C LYS A 240 78.69 -5.83 8.86
N GLU A 241 78.45 -7.10 9.05
CA GLU A 241 79.43 -8.04 9.60
C GLU A 241 80.72 -8.12 8.74
N ARG A 242 80.58 -8.17 7.39
CA ARG A 242 81.74 -8.17 6.47
C ARG A 242 82.50 -6.83 6.49
N SER A 243 81.89 -5.75 6.86
CA SER A 243 82.56 -4.44 6.97
C SER A 243 83.28 -4.25 8.30
N SER A 244 82.92 -4.95 9.36
CA SER A 244 83.59 -4.92 10.65
C SER A 244 84.83 -5.77 10.72
N TYR A 245 84.99 -6.80 9.80
CA TYR A 245 86.15 -7.68 9.72
C TYR A 245 87.27 -7.11 8.83
N LYS A 246 87.12 -5.97 8.23
CA LYS A 246 88.07 -5.29 7.36
C LYS A 246 88.78 -4.05 7.98
N ARG A 247 88.67 -3.87 9.28
CA ARG A 247 89.42 -2.83 10.03
C ARG A 247 90.45 -3.44 10.91
#